data_42d51db1674889abb6d72462de7e185e
#
_entry.id   42d51db1674889abb6d72462de7e185e
#
_cell.length_a   1.000
_cell.length_b   1.000
_cell.length_c   1.000
_cell.angle_alpha   90.00
_cell.angle_beta   90.00
_cell.angle_gamma   90.00
#
_symmetry.space_group_name_H-M   'P 1'
#
loop_
_entity.id
_entity.type
_entity.pdbx_description
1 polymer ?
#
loop_
_entity_poly.entity_id
_entity_poly.type
_entity_poly.pdbx_seq_one_letter_code
_entity_poly.pdbx_strand_id
1 'polypeptide(L)'
;MEPTVHRLINGDSRDLSFLSDGSVHLVVTSPPYWNLKRYNENPDQIGHIQDYEAFLLELEKVWRHVYRILVPGGRLVCVVGDVCVARRDFGRHLVFPLHADICVICRRIGFDNLNPIIWHKIANASYEVENGSKFLGKPYEP
;
A
#
# COMPACT_ATOMS: atom_id res chain seq x y z
N MET A 1 -30.88 -17.59 -7.63
CA MET A 1 -29.67 -16.77 -7.34
C MET A 1 -29.50 -15.84 -8.53
N GLU A 2 -29.37 -14.55 -8.28
CA GLU A 2 -29.03 -13.62 -9.35
C GLU A 2 -27.59 -13.86 -9.80
N PRO A 3 -27.29 -13.75 -11.10
CA PRO A 3 -25.93 -13.96 -11.62
C PRO A 3 -25.00 -12.86 -11.12
N THR A 4 -23.78 -13.24 -10.71
CA THR A 4 -22.73 -12.27 -10.37
C THR A 4 -22.16 -11.66 -11.65
N VAL A 5 -22.07 -10.34 -11.71
CA VAL A 5 -21.47 -9.61 -12.83
C VAL A 5 -20.04 -9.20 -12.48
N HIS A 6 -19.10 -9.55 -13.35
CA HIS A 6 -17.70 -9.15 -13.22
C HIS A 6 -17.36 -8.15 -14.33
N ARG A 7 -16.67 -7.07 -13.95
CA ARG A 7 -16.13 -6.08 -14.89
C ARG A 7 -14.63 -5.95 -14.71
N LEU A 8 -13.88 -6.04 -15.80
CA LEU A 8 -12.45 -5.76 -15.83
C LEU A 8 -12.23 -4.42 -16.53
N ILE A 9 -11.61 -3.48 -15.82
CA ILE A 9 -11.34 -2.13 -16.33
C ILE A 9 -9.82 -1.93 -16.29
N ASN A 10 -9.23 -1.67 -17.46
CA ASN A 10 -7.83 -1.26 -17.56
C ASN A 10 -7.76 0.26 -17.55
N GLY A 11 -7.22 0.85 -16.49
CA GLY A 11 -7.17 2.30 -16.31
C GLY A 11 -6.28 2.72 -15.15
N ASP A 12 -6.16 4.02 -14.97
CA ASP A 12 -5.41 4.62 -13.87
C ASP A 12 -6.31 4.73 -12.63
N SER A 13 -5.88 4.18 -11.50
CA SER A 13 -6.64 4.26 -10.24
C SER A 13 -6.71 5.66 -9.65
N ARG A 14 -5.93 6.62 -10.16
CA ARG A 14 -6.04 8.04 -9.82
C ARG A 14 -7.26 8.70 -10.44
N ASP A 15 -7.95 8.01 -11.34
CA ASP A 15 -9.22 8.45 -11.93
C ASP A 15 -10.25 7.32 -11.85
N LEU A 16 -11.16 7.43 -10.89
CA LEU A 16 -12.30 6.55 -10.73
C LEU A 16 -13.62 7.28 -11.07
N SER A 17 -13.57 8.29 -11.93
CA SER A 17 -14.74 9.11 -12.31
C SER A 17 -15.86 8.32 -12.97
N PHE A 18 -15.55 7.17 -13.57
CA PHE A 18 -16.53 6.24 -14.14
C PHE A 18 -17.39 5.50 -13.11
N LEU A 19 -17.05 5.59 -11.81
CA LEU A 19 -17.87 5.07 -10.71
C LEU A 19 -18.65 6.20 -10.05
N SER A 20 -19.94 5.98 -9.82
CA SER A 20 -20.80 6.94 -9.14
C SER A 20 -20.44 7.10 -7.66
N ASP A 21 -20.75 8.25 -7.09
CA ASP A 21 -20.61 8.50 -5.66
C ASP A 21 -21.46 7.50 -4.86
N GLY A 22 -20.91 7.01 -3.74
CA GLY A 22 -21.64 6.12 -2.85
C GLY A 22 -22.15 4.83 -3.51
N SER A 23 -21.44 4.25 -4.48
CA SER A 23 -21.88 3.07 -5.22
C SER A 23 -21.11 1.79 -4.87
N VAL A 24 -20.03 1.90 -4.08
CA VAL A 24 -19.14 0.78 -3.75
C VAL A 24 -19.22 0.48 -2.26
N HIS A 25 -19.34 -0.79 -1.89
CA HIS A 25 -19.41 -1.21 -0.49
C HIS A 25 -18.06 -1.63 0.08
N LEU A 26 -17.15 -2.11 -0.77
CA LEU A 26 -15.84 -2.60 -0.38
C LEU A 26 -14.81 -2.29 -1.46
N VAL A 27 -13.70 -1.71 -1.04
CA VAL A 27 -12.48 -1.60 -1.84
C VAL A 27 -11.38 -2.43 -1.18
N VAL A 28 -10.75 -3.31 -1.95
CA VAL A 28 -9.58 -4.09 -1.51
C VAL A 28 -8.45 -3.79 -2.47
N THR A 29 -7.32 -3.34 -1.96
CA THR A 29 -6.18 -2.95 -2.78
C THR A 29 -4.84 -3.18 -2.09
N SER A 30 -3.78 -3.26 -2.90
CA SER A 30 -2.39 -3.25 -2.47
C SER A 30 -1.65 -2.25 -3.37
N PRO A 31 -1.44 -1.01 -2.93
CA PRO A 31 -0.74 -0.02 -3.72
C PRO A 31 0.73 -0.40 -3.91
N PRO A 32 1.45 0.21 -4.86
CA PRO A 32 2.89 0.05 -4.91
C PRO A 32 3.51 0.49 -3.57
N TYR A 33 4.53 -0.24 -3.11
CA TYR A 33 5.28 0.11 -1.90
C TYR A 33 6.41 1.05 -2.29
N TRP A 34 6.05 2.28 -2.64
CA TRP A 34 6.94 3.31 -3.16
C TRP A 34 7.80 2.74 -4.32
N ASN A 35 9.13 2.90 -4.28
CA ASN A 35 10.07 2.44 -5.29
C ASN A 35 10.64 1.03 -5.05
N LEU A 36 10.04 0.24 -4.14
CA LEU A 36 10.54 -1.07 -3.74
C LEU A 36 10.59 -2.07 -4.91
N LYS A 37 9.65 -1.96 -5.84
CA LYS A 37 9.58 -2.82 -7.01
C LYS A 37 9.24 -2.04 -8.27
N ARG A 38 10.08 -2.15 -9.27
CA ARG A 38 9.82 -1.68 -10.62
C ARG A 38 9.07 -2.76 -11.40
N TYR A 39 7.87 -2.45 -11.89
CA TYR A 39 7.04 -3.44 -12.61
C TYR A 39 7.33 -3.46 -14.11
N ASN A 40 7.38 -2.31 -14.75
CA ASN A 40 7.71 -2.15 -16.17
C ASN A 40 8.28 -0.75 -16.43
N GLU A 41 8.58 -0.44 -17.70
CA GLU A 41 9.19 0.84 -18.12
C GLU A 41 8.19 2.00 -18.29
N ASN A 42 6.96 1.89 -17.74
CA ASN A 42 6.00 2.99 -17.85
C ASN A 42 6.25 4.05 -16.78
N PRO A 43 6.63 5.29 -17.15
CA PRO A 43 6.92 6.39 -16.22
C PRO A 43 5.66 6.89 -15.47
N ASP A 44 4.46 6.64 -15.99
CA ASP A 44 3.21 7.10 -15.40
C ASP A 44 2.79 6.29 -14.16
N GLN A 45 3.51 5.22 -13.86
CA GLN A 45 3.25 4.42 -12.65
C GLN A 45 3.62 5.19 -11.39
N ILE A 46 2.74 5.15 -10.39
CA ILE A 46 2.98 5.75 -9.07
C ILE A 46 4.28 5.20 -8.44
N GLY A 47 4.58 3.91 -8.62
CA GLY A 47 5.80 3.27 -8.12
C GLY A 47 7.11 3.74 -8.79
N HIS A 48 7.07 4.60 -9.81
CA HIS A 48 8.25 5.21 -10.41
C HIS A 48 8.67 6.52 -9.74
N ILE A 49 7.82 7.09 -8.90
CA ILE A 49 8.08 8.36 -8.21
C ILE A 49 9.16 8.14 -7.16
N GLN A 50 10.29 8.84 -7.30
CA GLN A 50 11.46 8.67 -6.42
C GLN A 50 11.34 9.47 -5.13
N ASP A 51 10.68 10.63 -5.16
CA ASP A 51 10.40 11.41 -3.97
C ASP A 51 9.24 10.81 -3.19
N TYR A 52 9.44 10.53 -1.91
CA TYR A 52 8.46 9.84 -1.08
C TYR A 52 7.21 10.68 -0.84
N GLU A 53 7.37 11.99 -0.61
CA GLU A 53 6.23 12.88 -0.37
C GLU A 53 5.41 13.06 -1.66
N ALA A 54 6.05 13.19 -2.81
CA ALA A 54 5.37 13.22 -4.09
C ALA A 54 4.61 11.92 -4.37
N PHE A 55 5.18 10.78 -4.02
CA PHE A 55 4.50 9.49 -4.10
C PHE A 55 3.24 9.44 -3.22
N LEU A 56 3.31 9.93 -1.98
CA LEU A 56 2.16 9.99 -1.08
C LEU A 56 1.05 10.91 -1.62
N LEU A 57 1.42 12.05 -2.26
CA LEU A 57 0.45 12.94 -2.89
C LEU A 57 -0.30 12.28 -4.06
N GLU A 58 0.39 11.45 -4.85
CA GLU A 58 -0.28 10.69 -5.91
C GLU A 58 -1.20 9.60 -5.35
N LEU A 59 -0.81 8.93 -4.28
CA LEU A 59 -1.69 8.00 -3.57
C LEU A 59 -2.90 8.70 -2.97
N GLU A 60 -2.75 9.90 -2.45
CA GLU A 60 -3.86 10.67 -1.89
C GLU A 60 -4.98 10.88 -2.91
N LYS A 61 -4.65 11.10 -4.19
CA LYS A 61 -5.66 11.21 -5.26
C LYS A 61 -6.53 9.95 -5.34
N VAL A 62 -5.89 8.77 -5.26
CA VAL A 62 -6.60 7.48 -5.23
C VAL A 62 -7.53 7.40 -4.02
N TRP A 63 -7.03 7.74 -2.83
CA TRP A 63 -7.82 7.66 -1.59
C TRP A 63 -9.01 8.62 -1.59
N ARG A 64 -8.88 9.80 -2.19
CA ARG A 64 -10.00 10.75 -2.35
C ARG A 64 -11.09 10.19 -3.26
N HIS A 65 -10.72 9.55 -4.37
CA HIS A 65 -11.69 8.85 -5.22
C HIS A 65 -12.35 7.68 -4.50
N VAL A 66 -11.56 6.88 -3.77
CA VAL A 66 -12.10 5.76 -2.99
C VAL A 66 -13.10 6.25 -1.94
N TYR A 67 -12.79 7.34 -1.24
CA TYR A 67 -13.71 7.93 -0.27
C TYR A 67 -15.04 8.36 -0.91
N ARG A 68 -14.97 9.02 -2.07
CA ARG A 68 -16.14 9.48 -2.81
C ARG A 68 -17.05 8.33 -3.24
N ILE A 69 -16.49 7.24 -3.77
CA ILE A 69 -17.28 6.14 -4.32
C ILE A 69 -17.84 5.18 -3.26
N LEU A 70 -17.25 5.15 -2.06
CA LEU A 70 -17.74 4.28 -0.99
C LEU A 70 -19.08 4.78 -0.43
N VAL A 71 -20.00 3.84 -0.20
CA VAL A 71 -21.23 4.11 0.56
C VAL A 71 -20.88 4.48 2.01
N PRO A 72 -21.75 5.21 2.73
CA PRO A 72 -21.62 5.37 4.18
C PRO A 72 -21.49 4.00 4.87
N GLY A 73 -20.45 3.83 5.68
CA GLY A 73 -20.11 2.54 6.32
C GLY A 73 -19.40 1.53 5.42
N GLY A 74 -19.15 1.86 4.14
CA GLY A 74 -18.29 1.07 3.25
C GLY A 74 -16.86 0.92 3.77
N ARG A 75 -16.12 -0.06 3.27
CA ARG A 75 -14.80 -0.43 3.78
C ARG A 75 -13.71 -0.26 2.72
N LEU A 76 -12.59 0.33 3.14
CA LEU A 76 -11.32 0.25 2.41
C LEU A 76 -10.40 -0.73 3.16
N VAL A 77 -9.96 -1.77 2.48
CA VAL A 77 -8.94 -2.70 2.94
C VAL A 77 -7.67 -2.48 2.12
N CYS A 78 -6.63 -2.02 2.76
CA CYS A 78 -5.34 -1.73 2.13
C CYS A 78 -4.28 -2.70 2.67
N VAL A 79 -3.76 -3.57 1.79
CA VAL A 79 -2.63 -4.46 2.13
C VAL A 79 -1.35 -3.71 1.83
N VAL A 80 -0.58 -3.39 2.84
CA VAL A 80 0.62 -2.55 2.72
C VAL A 80 1.65 -2.94 3.78
N GLY A 81 2.93 -2.76 3.47
CA GLY A 81 4.04 -2.89 4.41
C GLY A 81 4.94 -1.64 4.38
N ASP A 82 5.74 -1.48 5.41
CA ASP A 82 6.73 -0.41 5.48
C ASP A 82 7.88 -0.66 4.49
N VAL A 83 8.51 0.42 4.07
CA VAL A 83 9.60 0.37 3.10
C VAL A 83 10.93 0.54 3.83
N CYS A 84 11.71 -0.54 3.86
CA CYS A 84 13.05 -0.54 4.42
C CYS A 84 14.06 -0.22 3.31
N VAL A 85 14.84 0.83 3.49
CA VAL A 85 15.85 1.27 2.52
C VAL A 85 17.25 0.99 3.06
N ALA A 86 18.08 0.36 2.23
CA ALA A 86 19.41 -0.05 2.62
C ALA A 86 20.37 1.14 2.77
N ARG A 87 21.40 0.95 3.63
CA ARG A 87 22.45 1.98 3.86
C ARG A 87 23.14 2.42 2.56
N ARG A 88 23.32 1.52 1.61
CA ARG A 88 23.99 1.83 0.32
C ARG A 88 23.26 2.92 -0.47
N ASP A 89 21.93 3.03 -0.30
CA ASP A 89 21.10 3.91 -1.13
C ASP A 89 20.88 5.27 -0.46
N PHE A 90 20.98 5.33 0.90
CA PHE A 90 20.70 6.55 1.68
C PHE A 90 21.80 6.87 2.72
N GLY A 91 22.97 6.20 2.66
CA GLY A 91 24.05 6.39 3.63
C GLY A 91 23.78 5.82 5.02
N ARG A 92 22.51 5.56 5.35
CA ARG A 92 22.03 4.92 6.60
C ARG A 92 20.83 4.03 6.31
N HIS A 93 20.55 3.09 7.21
CA HIS A 93 19.31 2.31 7.14
C HIS A 93 18.12 3.18 7.55
N LEU A 94 17.09 3.22 6.72
CA LEU A 94 15.86 3.98 6.96
C LEU A 94 14.64 3.08 6.80
N VAL A 95 13.60 3.36 7.58
CA VAL A 95 12.28 2.79 7.43
C VAL A 95 11.29 3.91 7.16
N PHE A 96 10.59 3.81 6.04
CA PHE A 96 9.47 4.69 5.73
C PHE A 96 8.19 4.00 6.18
N PRO A 97 7.45 4.57 7.14
CA PRO A 97 6.27 3.93 7.74
C PRO A 97 5.04 4.11 6.85
N LEU A 98 5.08 3.55 5.63
CA LEU A 98 4.07 3.76 4.60
C LEU A 98 2.65 3.45 5.08
N HIS A 99 2.48 2.41 5.90
CA HIS A 99 1.17 2.09 6.47
C HIS A 99 0.61 3.22 7.33
N ALA A 100 1.47 3.84 8.16
CA ALA A 100 1.06 4.93 9.05
C ALA A 100 0.74 6.21 8.27
N ASP A 101 1.54 6.53 7.25
CA ASP A 101 1.32 7.69 6.40
C ASP A 101 0.00 7.56 5.63
N ILE A 102 -0.32 6.38 5.07
CA ILE A 102 -1.62 6.11 4.46
C ILE A 102 -2.75 6.28 5.47
N CYS A 103 -2.63 5.76 6.69
CA CYS A 103 -3.64 5.94 7.74
C CYS A 103 -3.87 7.42 8.06
N VAL A 104 -2.80 8.22 8.17
CA VAL A 104 -2.90 9.67 8.44
C VAL A 104 -3.59 10.40 7.29
N ILE A 105 -3.21 10.09 6.04
CA ILE A 105 -3.82 10.68 4.84
C ILE A 105 -5.30 10.31 4.77
N CYS A 106 -5.66 9.05 4.91
CA CYS A 106 -7.05 8.58 4.88
C CYS A 106 -7.88 9.26 5.95
N ARG A 107 -7.37 9.39 7.19
CA ARG A 107 -8.05 10.11 8.27
C ARG A 107 -8.30 11.59 7.92
N ARG A 108 -7.33 12.27 7.29
CA ARG A 108 -7.49 13.67 6.85
C ARG A 108 -8.55 13.82 5.75
N ILE A 109 -8.73 12.81 4.92
CA ILE A 109 -9.78 12.77 3.88
C ILE A 109 -11.17 12.59 4.50
N GLY A 110 -11.27 11.90 5.65
CA GLY A 110 -12.53 11.66 6.36
C GLY A 110 -12.82 10.20 6.70
N PHE A 111 -11.88 9.28 6.46
CA PHE A 111 -12.01 7.89 6.89
C PHE A 111 -11.85 7.75 8.40
N ASP A 112 -12.61 6.85 8.99
CA ASP A 112 -12.37 6.34 10.33
C ASP A 112 -11.44 5.13 10.27
N ASN A 113 -10.26 5.23 10.86
CA ASN A 113 -9.32 4.12 10.91
C ASN A 113 -9.80 3.06 11.89
N LEU A 114 -9.75 1.80 11.48
CA LEU A 114 -9.97 0.64 12.34
C LEU A 114 -8.64 0.05 12.80
N ASN A 115 -8.71 -0.87 13.77
CA ASN A 115 -7.53 -1.59 14.22
C ASN A 115 -6.87 -2.34 13.05
N PRO A 116 -5.53 -2.29 12.93
CA PRO A 116 -4.82 -2.97 11.87
C PRO A 116 -4.89 -4.49 12.05
N ILE A 117 -4.92 -5.19 10.92
CA ILE A 117 -4.75 -6.64 10.86
C ILE A 117 -3.29 -6.91 10.49
N ILE A 118 -2.54 -7.56 11.36
CA ILE A 118 -1.15 -7.91 11.07
C ILE A 118 -1.10 -9.25 10.34
N TRP A 119 -0.64 -9.20 9.10
CA TRP A 119 -0.32 -10.40 8.36
C TRP A 119 1.15 -10.75 8.57
N HIS A 120 1.40 -11.69 9.49
CA HIS A 120 2.74 -12.20 9.75
C HIS A 120 3.14 -13.18 8.64
N LYS A 121 3.95 -12.71 7.69
CA LYS A 121 4.42 -13.50 6.57
C LYS A 121 5.84 -13.97 6.82
N ILE A 122 6.03 -15.26 7.08
CA ILE A 122 7.34 -15.90 7.15
C ILE A 122 7.74 -16.29 5.71
N ALA A 123 8.39 -15.35 5.01
CA ALA A 123 8.73 -15.54 3.60
C ALA A 123 9.95 -16.47 3.39
N ASN A 124 10.82 -16.61 4.39
CA ASN A 124 12.12 -17.29 4.29
C ASN A 124 12.36 -18.29 5.42
N ALA A 125 11.31 -18.97 5.92
CA ALA A 125 11.45 -19.90 7.03
C ALA A 125 12.53 -20.95 6.78
N SER A 126 12.60 -21.53 5.58
CA SER A 126 13.64 -22.51 5.23
C SER A 126 15.03 -21.88 5.20
N TYR A 127 15.17 -20.69 4.61
CA TYR A 127 16.43 -19.96 4.56
C TYR A 127 16.90 -19.53 5.96
N GLU A 128 15.98 -19.10 6.81
CA GLU A 128 16.27 -18.71 8.19
C GLU A 128 16.60 -19.91 9.07
N VAL A 129 15.95 -21.06 8.85
CA VAL A 129 16.28 -22.31 9.54
C VAL A 129 17.66 -22.82 9.11
N GLU A 130 17.97 -22.79 7.82
CA GLU A 130 19.27 -23.23 7.28
C GLU A 130 20.42 -22.27 7.65
N ASN A 131 20.13 -20.96 7.77
CA ASN A 131 21.10 -19.91 8.09
C ASN A 131 20.86 -19.28 9.48
N GLY A 132 20.05 -19.86 10.29
CA GLY A 132 19.42 -19.32 11.49
C GLY A 132 20.32 -18.75 12.57
N SER A 133 21.62 -19.06 12.54
CA SER A 133 22.59 -18.44 13.45
C SER A 133 22.94 -16.97 13.07
N LYS A 134 22.62 -16.55 11.85
CA LYS A 134 23.00 -15.21 11.38
C LYS A 134 21.91 -14.15 11.51
N PHE A 135 20.64 -14.55 11.61
CA PHE A 135 19.51 -13.62 11.65
C PHE A 135 18.71 -13.70 12.96
N LEU A 136 18.42 -14.92 13.44
CA LEU A 136 17.62 -15.12 14.66
C LEU A 136 18.45 -15.17 15.94
N GLY A 137 19.77 -15.34 15.83
CA GLY A 137 20.66 -15.54 16.99
C GLY A 137 21.44 -14.31 17.45
N LYS A 138 21.36 -13.17 16.72
CA LYS A 138 22.01 -11.93 17.13
C LYS A 138 20.99 -10.82 17.30
N PRO A 139 20.94 -10.15 18.47
CA PRO A 139 20.22 -8.91 18.58
C PRO A 139 20.77 -7.91 17.54
N TYR A 140 19.92 -7.06 17.02
CA TYR A 140 20.30 -5.97 16.15
C TYR A 140 21.36 -5.11 16.87
N GLU A 141 22.57 -5.12 16.34
CA GLU A 141 23.61 -4.17 16.76
C GLU A 141 23.53 -2.96 15.83
N PRO A 142 23.23 -1.76 16.35
CA PRO A 142 23.10 -0.55 15.55
C PRO A 142 24.43 -0.12 14.89
#